data_9867f71c8f2b50ba50775ef42c5ea7d4
#
_entry.id   9867f71c8f2b50ba50775ef42c5ea7d4
#
_cell.length_a   1.000
_cell.length_b   1.000
_cell.length_c   1.000
_cell.angle_alpha   90.00
_cell.angle_beta   90.00
_cell.angle_gamma   90.00
#
_symmetry.space_group_name_H-M   'P 1'
#
loop_
_entity.id
_entity.type
_entity.pdbx_description
1 polymer ?
#
loop_
_entity_poly.entity_id
_entity_poly.type
_entity_poly.pdbx_seq_one_letter_code
_entity_poly.pdbx_strand_id
1 'polypeptide(L)'
;MNRYLRFGALFLLATIAVAQTPSKAPAKAMKVLKPTTITSSDVQQLRDALAAQQQQMEAQRQQVEHLQSQLQQLLDATQQANAAAQKGQSSANDAATAASQAQQTAAEAQRLADQASANAVEAKTALALVNNSAKDADKKLSALSDLVGRFRFSGDVRLRGESLFQDCLICADRNRARIRARFGFDSKINDDFSAGVYIATGSLADLTSANESLTNFFERKTIGLDRAFITYQPVAHPWIQVTGGKFAYTWTRTSLTLDPDINPEGFSEKFSWNLKNKIVKNFTVGGVELLYSEISAATDSYALGGQASAKLQFGPWTATPQFFFLKWNNPSAILQASAFAAQVTKGTDSGGDTINLPGEGPGCASGNAGSGKLPATAPCALASNGMTNAVFTDPVTKLPRLLSGYFYTDYILNNEIKTGLKKLPLNVLVEFQNNLDAADHPLDTKGNVISDLGSQGKGYLADISLGQTKNKNDIQFGYGFWRQGQDAILATFSESEQRASTNIIEHRIYASWKIRSNTLASFNWWRGRTLNSNLENNAAFVQKVITTAGDAEPYLNRYQFDLIYTF
;
A
#
# COMPACT_ATOMS: atom_id res chain seq x y z
N MET A 1 15.10 -3.06 -34.20
CA MET A 1 16.23 -3.26 -33.29
C MET A 1 16.74 -1.95 -32.66
N ASN A 2 16.68 -0.82 -33.32
CA ASN A 2 17.18 0.46 -32.77
C ASN A 2 16.25 1.21 -31.77
N ARG A 3 15.04 0.75 -31.53
CA ARG A 3 14.10 1.42 -30.61
C ARG A 3 14.31 1.04 -29.12
N TYR A 4 14.95 -0.10 -28.84
CA TYR A 4 15.12 -0.61 -27.47
C TYR A 4 16.30 0.01 -26.71
N LEU A 5 17.29 0.55 -27.42
CA LEU A 5 18.49 1.16 -26.79
C LEU A 5 18.25 2.56 -26.20
N ARG A 6 17.21 3.29 -26.67
CA ARG A 6 16.97 4.67 -26.21
C ARG A 6 16.37 4.75 -24.79
N PHE A 7 15.70 3.69 -24.33
CA PHE A 7 15.02 3.71 -23.03
C PHE A 7 15.97 3.41 -21.85
N GLY A 8 16.97 2.56 -22.04
CA GLY A 8 17.98 2.28 -21.02
C GLY A 8 18.85 3.51 -20.66
N ALA A 9 19.10 4.37 -21.66
CA ALA A 9 19.91 5.57 -21.48
C ALA A 9 19.20 6.69 -20.69
N LEU A 10 17.84 6.78 -20.82
CA LEU A 10 17.09 7.81 -20.10
C LEU A 10 16.97 7.51 -18.59
N PHE A 11 16.95 6.23 -18.21
CA PHE A 11 16.89 5.82 -16.79
C PHE A 11 18.26 5.95 -16.09
N LEU A 12 19.37 5.74 -16.84
CA LEU A 12 20.73 5.96 -16.31
C LEU A 12 21.05 7.46 -16.15
N LEU A 13 20.54 8.31 -17.07
CA LEU A 13 20.74 9.78 -17.00
C LEU A 13 19.95 10.43 -15.85
N ALA A 14 18.77 9.92 -15.50
CA ALA A 14 18.01 10.43 -14.35
C ALA A 14 18.69 10.11 -13.01
N THR A 15 19.45 9.00 -12.90
CA THR A 15 20.19 8.66 -11.68
C THR A 15 21.54 9.40 -11.56
N ILE A 16 22.11 9.89 -12.69
CA ILE A 16 23.37 10.66 -12.68
C ILE A 16 23.10 12.16 -12.42
N ALA A 17 21.94 12.68 -12.78
CA ALA A 17 21.60 14.10 -12.57
C ALA A 17 21.35 14.49 -11.10
N VAL A 18 21.15 13.55 -10.18
CA VAL A 18 20.98 13.82 -8.73
C VAL A 18 22.33 13.86 -7.99
N ALA A 19 23.45 13.53 -8.65
CA ALA A 19 24.77 13.39 -8.01
C ALA A 19 25.73 14.60 -8.21
N GLN A 20 25.24 15.75 -8.67
CA GLN A 20 26.13 16.91 -8.84
C GLN A 20 25.58 18.17 -8.16
N THR A 21 25.90 18.32 -6.89
CA THR A 21 26.15 19.64 -6.30
C THR A 21 27.53 19.61 -5.62
N PRO A 22 28.44 20.50 -5.98
CA PRO A 22 29.77 20.51 -5.40
C PRO A 22 29.77 21.32 -4.09
N SER A 23 29.96 20.68 -2.98
CA SER A 23 30.38 21.36 -1.76
C SER A 23 31.86 20.99 -1.49
N LYS A 24 32.72 21.97 -1.66
CA LYS A 24 34.11 21.92 -1.21
C LYS A 24 34.18 21.97 0.31
N ALA A 25 34.65 20.91 0.92
CA ALA A 25 35.30 20.98 2.22
C ALA A 25 36.39 19.91 2.31
N PRO A 26 37.49 20.14 3.01
CA PRO A 26 38.76 19.44 2.82
C PRO A 26 38.77 18.05 3.46
N ALA A 27 39.38 17.14 2.78
CA ALA A 27 39.62 15.78 3.19
C ALA A 27 40.41 15.68 4.50
N LYS A 28 39.83 15.03 5.51
CA LYS A 28 40.58 14.32 6.54
C LYS A 28 40.45 12.82 6.28
N ALA A 29 41.56 12.18 6.09
CA ALA A 29 41.68 10.78 5.81
C ALA A 29 40.99 9.92 6.89
N MET A 30 39.97 9.18 6.48
CA MET A 30 39.36 8.17 7.32
C MET A 30 40.07 6.85 7.10
N LYS A 31 40.64 6.30 8.15
CA LYS A 31 41.27 5.00 8.21
C LYS A 31 40.29 3.92 7.75
N VAL A 32 40.63 3.22 6.71
CA VAL A 32 39.88 2.08 6.20
C VAL A 32 39.88 0.98 7.26
N LEU A 33 38.72 0.74 7.83
CA LEU A 33 38.47 -0.47 8.63
C LEU A 33 38.28 -1.65 7.65
N LYS A 34 39.02 -2.73 7.90
CA LYS A 34 38.88 -3.99 7.17
C LYS A 34 37.43 -4.48 7.24
N PRO A 35 36.91 -5.06 6.16
CA PRO A 35 35.57 -5.61 6.19
C PRO A 35 35.49 -6.80 7.14
N THR A 36 34.72 -6.65 8.20
CA THR A 36 34.30 -7.78 9.03
C THR A 36 33.28 -8.57 8.23
N THR A 37 33.51 -9.85 8.12
CA THR A 37 32.55 -10.78 7.49
C THR A 37 31.25 -10.76 8.29
N ILE A 38 30.23 -10.20 7.69
CA ILE A 38 28.88 -10.14 8.29
C ILE A 38 28.28 -11.54 8.17
N THR A 39 27.93 -12.14 9.29
CA THR A 39 27.26 -13.44 9.31
C THR A 39 25.79 -13.31 8.93
N SER A 40 25.17 -14.41 8.51
CA SER A 40 23.73 -14.46 8.19
C SER A 40 22.85 -13.96 9.34
N SER A 41 23.32 -14.10 10.59
CA SER A 41 22.67 -13.58 11.79
C SER A 41 22.73 -12.04 11.86
N ASP A 42 23.84 -11.47 11.46
CA ASP A 42 24.05 -10.01 11.48
C ASP A 42 23.20 -9.31 10.42
N VAL A 43 22.96 -10.00 9.29
CA VAL A 43 22.09 -9.49 8.21
C VAL A 43 20.61 -9.54 8.61
N GLN A 44 20.21 -10.54 9.36
CA GLN A 44 18.84 -10.61 9.91
C GLN A 44 18.63 -9.54 10.99
N GLN A 45 19.60 -9.39 11.89
CA GLN A 45 19.59 -8.32 12.90
C GLN A 45 19.62 -6.92 12.25
N LEU A 46 20.38 -6.78 11.16
CA LEU A 46 20.44 -5.52 10.42
C LEU A 46 19.13 -5.21 9.69
N ARG A 47 18.43 -6.23 9.21
CA ARG A 47 17.13 -6.12 8.54
C ARG A 47 16.02 -5.75 9.53
N ASP A 48 16.04 -6.42 10.67
CA ASP A 48 15.11 -6.11 11.76
C ASP A 48 15.44 -4.74 12.37
N ALA A 49 16.74 -4.41 12.48
CA ALA A 49 17.18 -3.09 12.92
C ALA A 49 16.87 -1.99 11.89
N LEU A 50 16.93 -2.30 10.59
CA LEU A 50 16.63 -1.31 9.54
C LEU A 50 15.11 -1.11 9.37
N ALA A 51 14.32 -2.19 9.50
CA ALA A 51 12.87 -2.08 9.58
C ALA A 51 12.44 -1.29 10.83
N ALA A 52 13.10 -1.57 11.96
CA ALA A 52 12.93 -0.79 13.19
C ALA A 52 13.40 0.67 13.00
N GLN A 53 14.49 0.89 12.27
CA GLN A 53 15.04 2.22 12.00
C GLN A 53 14.15 3.03 11.03
N GLN A 54 13.52 2.37 10.07
CA GLN A 54 12.57 3.03 9.16
C GLN A 54 11.27 3.39 9.89
N GLN A 55 10.78 2.49 10.73
CA GLN A 55 9.69 2.79 11.65
C GLN A 55 10.07 3.90 12.64
N GLN A 56 11.34 3.91 13.06
CA GLN A 56 11.87 4.90 13.97
C GLN A 56 12.07 6.27 13.29
N MET A 57 12.41 6.30 12.00
CA MET A 57 12.61 7.57 11.28
C MET A 57 11.31 8.37 11.08
N GLU A 58 10.20 7.69 10.86
CA GLU A 58 8.92 8.39 10.71
C GLU A 58 8.33 8.79 12.06
N ALA A 59 8.52 7.96 13.08
CA ALA A 59 8.29 8.37 14.46
C ALA A 59 9.21 9.53 14.83
N GLN A 60 10.47 9.49 14.37
CA GLN A 60 11.41 10.59 14.58
C GLN A 60 10.99 11.87 13.85
N ARG A 61 10.32 11.79 12.72
CA ARG A 61 9.87 13.00 11.99
C ARG A 61 8.74 13.71 12.71
N GLN A 62 7.74 12.97 13.19
CA GLN A 62 6.72 13.56 14.07
C GLN A 62 7.29 13.90 15.46
N GLN A 63 8.29 13.10 15.92
CA GLN A 63 9.04 13.43 17.13
C GLN A 63 9.92 14.66 16.93
N VAL A 64 10.47 14.89 15.75
CA VAL A 64 11.24 16.09 15.41
C VAL A 64 10.35 17.32 15.38
N GLU A 65 9.14 17.25 14.86
CA GLU A 65 8.17 18.37 14.93
C GLU A 65 7.70 18.60 16.37
N HIS A 66 7.50 17.54 17.14
CA HIS A 66 7.19 17.65 18.57
C HIS A 66 8.43 18.03 19.39
N LEU A 67 9.62 17.49 19.04
CA LEU A 67 10.89 17.89 19.62
C LEU A 67 11.32 19.31 19.20
N GLN A 68 10.96 19.78 18.02
CA GLN A 68 11.17 21.18 17.65
C GLN A 68 10.35 22.11 18.53
N SER A 69 9.11 21.75 18.82
CA SER A 69 8.29 22.48 19.80
C SER A 69 8.84 22.35 21.23
N GLN A 70 9.33 21.16 21.62
CA GLN A 70 9.99 20.96 22.91
C GLN A 70 11.41 21.53 22.94
N LEU A 71 12.14 21.53 21.81
CA LEU A 71 13.44 22.18 21.70
C LEU A 71 13.30 23.72 21.86
N GLN A 72 12.20 24.28 21.32
CA GLN A 72 11.89 25.69 21.55
C GLN A 72 11.65 25.97 23.04
N GLN A 73 10.89 25.10 23.72
CA GLN A 73 10.70 25.20 25.18
C GLN A 73 11.98 24.91 25.96
N LEU A 74 12.85 24.00 25.49
CA LEU A 74 14.15 23.70 26.08
C LEU A 74 15.17 24.83 25.80
N LEU A 75 15.08 25.49 24.63
CA LEU A 75 15.89 26.67 24.32
C LEU A 75 15.54 27.82 25.24
N ASP A 76 14.25 28.04 25.49
CA ASP A 76 13.77 29.03 26.44
C ASP A 76 14.18 28.70 27.89
N ALA A 77 14.08 27.42 28.27
CA ALA A 77 14.55 26.92 29.57
C ALA A 77 16.09 26.97 29.69
N THR A 78 16.82 26.71 28.60
CA THR A 78 18.30 26.79 28.57
C THR A 78 18.77 28.25 28.60
N GLN A 79 18.02 29.16 27.96
CA GLN A 79 18.29 30.59 28.10
C GLN A 79 18.07 31.07 29.55
N GLN A 80 17.02 30.59 30.22
CA GLN A 80 16.80 30.85 31.63
C GLN A 80 17.89 30.23 32.53
N ALA A 81 18.33 29.01 32.23
CA ALA A 81 19.41 28.33 32.94
C ALA A 81 20.78 29.01 32.70
N ASN A 82 21.06 29.49 31.49
CA ASN A 82 22.27 30.29 31.21
C ASN A 82 22.24 31.66 31.85
N ALA A 83 21.07 32.31 31.90
CA ALA A 83 20.92 33.56 32.66
C ALA A 83 21.10 33.34 34.18
N ALA A 84 20.65 32.18 34.69
CA ALA A 84 20.90 31.79 36.09
C ALA A 84 22.38 31.40 36.32
N ALA A 85 23.05 30.78 35.37
CA ALA A 85 24.49 30.46 35.42
C ALA A 85 25.37 31.72 35.34
N GLN A 86 25.01 32.68 34.48
CA GLN A 86 25.71 33.97 34.45
C GLN A 86 25.51 34.76 35.75
N LYS A 87 24.31 34.68 36.34
CA LYS A 87 24.03 35.26 37.66
C LYS A 87 24.82 34.53 38.76
N GLY A 88 24.98 33.20 38.63
CA GLY A 88 25.84 32.39 39.50
C GLY A 88 27.33 32.79 39.38
N GLN A 89 27.79 33.09 38.16
CA GLN A 89 29.17 33.49 37.89
C GLN A 89 29.45 34.92 38.44
N SER A 90 28.49 35.83 38.34
CA SER A 90 28.61 37.15 38.99
C SER A 90 28.60 37.00 40.51
N SER A 91 27.74 36.15 41.08
CA SER A 91 27.71 35.86 42.51
C SER A 91 29.00 35.17 43.01
N ALA A 92 29.66 34.36 42.17
CA ALA A 92 30.95 33.73 42.48
C ALA A 92 32.10 34.75 42.46
N ASN A 93 32.06 35.73 41.56
CA ASN A 93 33.04 36.81 41.53
C ASN A 93 32.86 37.79 42.72
N ASP A 94 31.61 38.02 43.11
CA ASP A 94 31.30 38.83 44.31
C ASP A 94 31.74 38.09 45.60
N ALA A 95 31.60 36.77 45.66
CA ALA A 95 32.10 35.95 46.76
C ALA A 95 33.63 35.90 46.82
N ALA A 96 34.34 35.90 45.66
CA ALA A 96 35.81 35.98 45.59
C ALA A 96 36.33 37.34 46.10
N THR A 97 35.62 38.42 45.81
CA THR A 97 35.93 39.75 46.30
C THR A 97 35.67 39.86 47.81
N ALA A 98 34.57 39.24 48.28
CA ALA A 98 34.26 39.18 49.70
C ALA A 98 35.26 38.32 50.50
N ALA A 99 35.77 37.21 49.88
CA ALA A 99 36.80 36.36 50.49
C ALA A 99 38.16 37.12 50.68
N SER A 100 38.53 38.00 49.75
CA SER A 100 39.71 38.80 49.85
C SER A 100 39.60 39.88 50.96
N GLN A 101 38.40 40.35 51.29
CA GLN A 101 38.13 41.26 52.40
C GLN A 101 38.01 40.51 53.74
N ALA A 102 37.61 39.25 53.72
CA ALA A 102 37.42 38.43 54.94
C ALA A 102 38.72 37.93 55.56
N GLN A 103 39.86 38.05 54.88
CA GLN A 103 41.19 37.77 55.47
C GLN A 103 41.61 38.77 56.51
N GLN A 104 40.88 39.87 56.73
CA GLN A 104 41.31 40.92 57.70
C GLN A 104 40.70 40.84 59.09
N THR A 105 39.77 39.99 59.34
CA THR A 105 39.23 39.89 60.72
C THR A 105 38.80 38.43 61.07
N ALA A 106 39.47 37.81 62.05
CA ALA A 106 39.22 36.45 62.52
C ALA A 106 37.81 36.25 63.13
N ALA A 107 37.05 37.29 63.37
CA ALA A 107 35.67 37.21 63.87
C ALA A 107 34.64 36.98 62.76
N GLU A 108 34.96 37.26 61.50
CA GLU A 108 34.06 36.98 60.39
C GLU A 108 34.12 35.52 59.89
N ALA A 109 35.22 34.76 60.15
CA ALA A 109 35.38 33.37 59.72
C ALA A 109 34.35 32.43 60.36
N GLN A 110 33.94 32.73 61.60
CA GLN A 110 32.90 31.91 62.28
C GLN A 110 31.53 32.12 61.68
N ARG A 111 31.21 33.34 61.30
CA ARG A 111 29.95 33.70 60.65
C ARG A 111 29.86 33.19 59.22
N LEU A 112 31.02 33.11 58.54
CA LEU A 112 31.13 32.53 57.20
C LEU A 112 30.97 30.98 57.21
N ALA A 113 31.45 30.31 58.28
CA ALA A 113 31.28 28.87 58.44
C ALA A 113 29.80 28.49 58.67
N ASP A 114 29.07 29.30 59.45
CA ASP A 114 27.62 29.08 59.63
C ASP A 114 26.83 29.37 58.37
N GLN A 115 27.29 30.37 57.60
CA GLN A 115 26.69 30.73 56.30
C GLN A 115 27.00 29.67 55.22
N ALA A 116 28.21 29.09 55.23
CA ALA A 116 28.58 27.97 54.36
C ALA A 116 27.79 26.70 54.69
N SER A 117 27.53 26.47 55.98
CA SER A 117 26.67 25.36 56.45
C SER A 117 25.23 25.53 55.99
N ALA A 118 24.69 26.75 56.09
CA ALA A 118 23.34 27.07 55.56
C ALA A 118 23.28 26.91 54.04
N ASN A 119 24.29 27.38 53.31
CA ASN A 119 24.38 27.25 51.84
C ASN A 119 24.56 25.78 51.43
N ALA A 120 25.26 24.95 52.22
CA ALA A 120 25.40 23.51 51.97
C ALA A 120 24.06 22.76 52.17
N VAL A 121 23.26 23.20 53.14
CA VAL A 121 21.89 22.65 53.34
C VAL A 121 20.99 23.11 52.18
N GLU A 122 21.09 24.33 51.75
CA GLU A 122 20.33 24.86 50.61
C GLU A 122 20.72 24.20 49.29
N ALA A 123 22.04 24.01 49.04
CA ALA A 123 22.55 23.25 47.90
C ALA A 123 22.09 21.77 47.92
N LYS A 124 22.06 21.14 49.12
CA LYS A 124 21.56 19.78 49.28
C LYS A 124 20.07 19.68 49.02
N THR A 125 19.31 20.70 49.42
CA THR A 125 17.86 20.77 49.12
C THR A 125 17.62 21.03 47.63
N ALA A 126 18.40 21.91 46.99
CA ALA A 126 18.36 22.19 45.55
C ALA A 126 18.76 20.91 44.75
N LEU A 127 19.79 20.19 45.20
CA LEU A 127 20.20 18.93 44.58
C LEU A 127 19.11 17.83 44.70
N ALA A 128 18.40 17.78 45.83
CA ALA A 128 17.28 16.88 46.03
C ALA A 128 16.10 17.24 45.12
N LEU A 129 15.83 18.51 44.92
CA LEU A 129 14.82 19.01 43.97
C LEU A 129 15.20 18.70 42.51
N VAL A 130 16.46 18.90 42.13
CA VAL A 130 16.98 18.55 40.79
C VAL A 130 16.89 17.03 40.56
N ASN A 131 17.28 16.21 41.55
CA ASN A 131 17.16 14.74 41.45
C ASN A 131 15.70 14.28 41.34
N ASN A 132 14.76 14.91 42.03
CA ASN A 132 13.35 14.60 41.90
C ASN A 132 12.81 15.04 40.53
N SER A 133 13.21 16.21 40.02
CA SER A 133 12.87 16.68 38.68
C SER A 133 13.46 15.80 37.60
N ALA A 134 14.69 15.30 37.76
CA ALA A 134 15.31 14.34 36.87
C ALA A 134 14.56 13.00 36.86
N LYS A 135 14.17 12.48 38.02
CA LYS A 135 13.36 11.27 38.13
C LYS A 135 11.97 11.43 37.49
N ASP A 136 11.36 12.59 37.62
CA ASP A 136 10.08 12.87 36.98
C ASP A 136 10.23 13.05 35.45
N ALA A 137 11.34 13.63 35.00
CA ALA A 137 11.69 13.70 33.58
C ALA A 137 11.96 12.29 33.01
N ASP A 138 12.69 11.44 33.73
CA ASP A 138 12.93 10.05 33.33
C ASP A 138 11.62 9.24 33.27
N LYS A 139 10.72 9.43 34.24
CA LYS A 139 9.39 8.80 34.20
C LYS A 139 8.56 9.27 33.00
N LYS A 140 8.57 10.57 32.71
CA LYS A 140 7.88 11.13 31.54
C LYS A 140 8.51 10.64 30.24
N LEU A 141 9.84 10.55 30.18
CA LEU A 141 10.57 10.03 29.02
C LEU A 141 10.29 8.53 28.81
N SER A 142 10.26 7.75 29.90
CA SER A 142 9.88 6.34 29.83
C SER A 142 8.43 6.16 29.36
N ALA A 143 7.50 6.96 29.90
CA ALA A 143 6.10 6.92 29.48
C ALA A 143 5.93 7.35 28.01
N LEU A 144 6.69 8.33 27.54
CA LEU A 144 6.73 8.73 26.15
C LEU A 144 7.34 7.66 25.26
N SER A 145 8.44 7.04 25.69
CA SER A 145 9.07 5.90 25.01
C SER A 145 8.12 4.71 24.90
N ASP A 146 7.39 4.39 25.95
CA ASP A 146 6.37 3.34 25.95
C ASP A 146 5.20 3.67 25.02
N LEU A 147 4.79 4.94 25.00
CA LEU A 147 3.74 5.41 24.08
C LEU A 147 4.20 5.29 22.62
N VAL A 148 5.39 5.82 22.31
CA VAL A 148 5.96 5.78 20.95
C VAL A 148 6.24 4.33 20.52
N GLY A 149 6.71 3.48 21.43
CA GLY A 149 6.96 2.05 21.19
C GLY A 149 5.72 1.24 20.83
N ARG A 150 4.52 1.75 21.11
CA ARG A 150 3.25 1.15 20.68
C ARG A 150 2.93 1.37 19.22
N PHE A 151 3.51 2.40 18.59
CA PHE A 151 3.28 2.73 17.19
C PHE A 151 4.36 2.13 16.31
N ARG A 152 3.93 1.37 15.31
CA ARG A 152 4.80 0.79 14.31
C ARG A 152 4.51 1.46 12.97
N PHE A 153 5.36 2.37 12.57
CA PHE A 153 5.25 3.07 11.30
C PHE A 153 5.79 2.22 10.15
N SER A 154 5.16 2.30 9.01
CA SER A 154 5.57 1.59 7.80
C SER A 154 5.06 2.28 6.54
N GLY A 155 5.74 2.03 5.43
CA GLY A 155 5.33 2.56 4.16
C GLY A 155 6.21 2.12 3.00
N ASP A 156 5.88 2.63 1.82
CA ASP A 156 6.70 2.44 0.63
C ASP A 156 6.64 3.66 -0.29
N VAL A 157 7.72 3.86 -1.03
CA VAL A 157 7.77 4.73 -2.20
C VAL A 157 8.16 3.88 -3.40
N ARG A 158 7.38 3.96 -4.47
CA ARG A 158 7.64 3.30 -5.74
C ARG A 158 7.81 4.32 -6.85
N LEU A 159 8.88 4.20 -7.60
CA LEU A 159 9.05 4.86 -8.89
C LEU A 159 8.86 3.81 -9.99
N ARG A 160 8.04 4.13 -10.98
CA ARG A 160 7.72 3.23 -12.09
C ARG A 160 7.92 3.94 -13.42
N GLY A 161 8.70 3.33 -14.31
CA GLY A 161 8.68 3.60 -15.74
C GLY A 161 7.79 2.57 -16.44
N GLU A 162 6.91 3.02 -17.32
CA GLU A 162 5.95 2.15 -17.98
C GLU A 162 5.82 2.51 -19.46
N SER A 163 5.82 1.48 -20.31
CA SER A 163 5.63 1.58 -21.76
C SER A 163 4.58 0.60 -22.21
N LEU A 164 3.61 1.10 -22.98
CA LEU A 164 2.54 0.29 -23.57
C LEU A 164 2.58 0.48 -25.07
N PHE A 165 2.56 -0.63 -25.82
CA PHE A 165 2.46 -0.62 -27.27
C PHE A 165 1.68 -1.81 -27.79
N GLN A 166 0.95 -1.55 -28.86
CA GLN A 166 0.13 -2.52 -29.56
C GLN A 166 0.39 -2.40 -31.04
N ASP A 167 0.56 -3.52 -31.72
CA ASP A 167 0.85 -3.54 -33.16
C ASP A 167 -0.46 -3.35 -33.95
N CYS A 168 -0.81 -2.09 -34.19
CA CYS A 168 -1.96 -1.71 -35.01
C CYS A 168 -1.75 -0.33 -35.63
N LEU A 169 -2.44 -0.05 -36.76
CA LEU A 169 -2.25 1.17 -37.53
C LEU A 169 -2.67 2.46 -36.81
N ILE A 170 -3.61 2.36 -35.87
CA ILE A 170 -4.20 3.51 -35.16
C ILE A 170 -3.86 3.55 -33.68
N CYS A 171 -3.08 2.59 -33.18
CA CYS A 171 -2.65 2.55 -31.79
C CYS A 171 -1.51 3.51 -31.55
N ALA A 172 -1.64 4.32 -30.51
CA ALA A 172 -0.55 5.18 -30.06
C ALA A 172 0.25 4.47 -28.97
N ASP A 173 1.56 4.50 -29.09
CA ASP A 173 2.46 4.11 -28.02
C ASP A 173 2.29 5.03 -26.83
N ARG A 174 2.21 4.47 -25.61
CA ARG A 174 2.09 5.25 -24.40
C ARG A 174 3.27 4.98 -23.48
N ASN A 175 4.01 6.05 -23.18
CA ASN A 175 5.11 6.03 -22.22
C ASN A 175 4.78 6.95 -21.05
N ARG A 176 4.95 6.46 -19.81
CA ARG A 176 4.68 7.26 -18.63
C ARG A 176 5.62 6.89 -17.47
N ALA A 177 5.92 7.89 -16.66
CA ALA A 177 6.52 7.69 -15.35
C ALA A 177 5.44 7.84 -14.28
N ARG A 178 5.48 6.99 -13.24
CA ARG A 178 4.50 6.99 -12.16
C ARG A 178 5.21 6.95 -10.82
N ILE A 179 4.55 7.51 -9.81
CA ILE A 179 4.95 7.44 -8.42
C ILE A 179 3.83 6.83 -7.58
N ARG A 180 4.21 6.11 -6.54
CA ARG A 180 3.32 5.70 -5.45
C ARG A 180 4.01 5.98 -4.13
N ALA A 181 3.31 6.57 -3.20
CA ALA A 181 3.74 6.71 -1.81
C ALA A 181 2.62 6.22 -0.89
N ARG A 182 2.96 5.34 0.03
CA ARG A 182 2.06 4.83 1.07
C ARG A 182 2.73 4.98 2.41
N PHE A 183 1.98 5.41 3.40
CA PHE A 183 2.46 5.62 4.75
C PHE A 183 1.37 5.36 5.77
N GLY A 184 1.73 4.79 6.90
CA GLY A 184 0.81 4.59 7.99
C GLY A 184 1.44 3.99 9.22
N PHE A 185 0.61 3.64 10.17
CA PHE A 185 1.04 2.99 11.40
C PHE A 185 0.02 1.96 11.87
N ASP A 186 0.54 0.97 12.57
CA ASP A 186 -0.21 0.08 13.44
C ASP A 186 0.10 0.45 14.90
N SER A 187 -0.91 0.37 15.77
CA SER A 187 -0.76 0.59 17.21
C SER A 187 -1.37 -0.55 17.98
N LYS A 188 -0.65 -1.05 18.99
CA LYS A 188 -1.23 -1.88 20.03
C LYS A 188 -2.02 -1.01 21.00
N ILE A 189 -3.35 -1.15 21.00
CA ILE A 189 -4.22 -0.47 21.96
C ILE A 189 -4.06 -1.12 23.33
N ASN A 190 -4.12 -2.44 23.36
CA ASN A 190 -3.85 -3.29 24.52
C ASN A 190 -3.39 -4.68 24.02
N ASP A 191 -3.36 -5.67 24.90
CA ASP A 191 -2.86 -7.01 24.55
C ASP A 191 -3.73 -7.74 23.52
N ASP A 192 -5.03 -7.45 23.50
CA ASP A 192 -6.01 -8.11 22.62
C ASP A 192 -6.39 -7.27 21.41
N PHE A 193 -6.20 -5.95 21.44
CA PHE A 193 -6.63 -5.04 20.41
C PHE A 193 -5.48 -4.28 19.76
N SER A 194 -5.50 -4.22 18.45
CA SER A 194 -4.66 -3.33 17.65
C SER A 194 -5.51 -2.51 16.66
N ALA A 195 -4.99 -1.38 16.22
CA ALA A 195 -5.60 -0.54 15.20
C ALA A 195 -4.53 -0.05 14.22
N GLY A 196 -4.92 0.22 13.00
CA GLY A 196 -4.02 0.79 11.99
C GLY A 196 -4.70 1.88 11.18
N VAL A 197 -3.89 2.87 10.77
CA VAL A 197 -4.30 3.94 9.84
C VAL A 197 -3.22 4.12 8.79
N TYR A 198 -3.63 4.15 7.52
CA TYR A 198 -2.73 4.29 6.38
C TYR A 198 -3.31 5.26 5.36
N ILE A 199 -2.42 6.02 4.75
CA ILE A 199 -2.72 6.89 3.61
C ILE A 199 -1.93 6.42 2.39
N ALA A 200 -2.45 6.68 1.20
CA ALA A 200 -1.79 6.38 -0.08
C ALA A 200 -2.02 7.51 -1.09
N THR A 201 -1.07 7.65 -2.01
CA THR A 201 -1.30 8.43 -3.24
C THR A 201 -2.29 7.70 -4.14
N GLY A 202 -2.87 8.40 -5.09
CA GLY A 202 -3.78 7.87 -6.09
C GLY A 202 -5.06 8.69 -6.20
N SER A 203 -5.76 8.56 -7.32
CA SER A 203 -7.08 9.18 -7.48
C SER A 203 -8.06 8.55 -6.49
N LEU A 204 -8.83 9.38 -5.79
CA LEU A 204 -9.86 8.90 -4.86
C LEU A 204 -10.98 8.10 -5.57
N ALA A 205 -11.12 8.30 -6.87
CA ALA A 205 -12.08 7.55 -7.70
C ALA A 205 -11.52 6.23 -8.26
N ASP A 206 -10.21 6.00 -8.15
CA ASP A 206 -9.55 4.77 -8.63
C ASP A 206 -9.30 3.82 -7.46
N LEU A 207 -10.12 2.79 -7.35
CA LEU A 207 -10.03 1.81 -6.27
C LEU A 207 -8.83 0.86 -6.44
N THR A 208 -8.34 0.69 -7.66
CA THR A 208 -7.38 -0.35 -8.04
C THR A 208 -5.95 0.17 -8.22
N SER A 209 -5.70 1.47 -8.08
CA SER A 209 -4.36 2.01 -8.28
C SER A 209 -4.02 3.16 -7.34
N ALA A 210 -3.04 2.91 -6.49
CA ALA A 210 -2.37 3.94 -5.70
C ALA A 210 -1.29 4.72 -6.48
N ASN A 211 -1.19 4.53 -7.80
CA ASN A 211 -0.19 5.19 -8.63
C ASN A 211 -0.67 6.54 -9.15
N GLU A 212 0.20 7.54 -9.05
CA GLU A 212 0.05 8.84 -9.71
C GLU A 212 1.00 8.96 -10.90
N SER A 213 0.49 9.44 -12.05
CA SER A 213 1.33 9.70 -13.21
C SER A 213 2.08 11.03 -13.02
N LEU A 214 3.37 11.05 -13.38
CA LEU A 214 4.20 12.24 -13.42
C LEU A 214 3.93 12.95 -14.76
N THR A 215 2.82 13.61 -14.82
CA THR A 215 2.39 14.46 -15.94
C THR A 215 2.53 15.93 -15.55
N ASN A 216 1.91 16.84 -15.78
CA ASN A 216 1.84 18.24 -15.40
C ASN A 216 2.93 18.71 -14.42
N PHE A 217 3.79 19.60 -14.84
CA PHE A 217 4.82 20.20 -13.99
C PHE A 217 4.19 20.86 -12.78
N PHE A 218 4.79 20.65 -11.59
CA PHE A 218 4.41 21.29 -10.32
C PHE A 218 3.01 20.96 -9.77
N GLU A 219 2.26 20.05 -10.38
CA GLU A 219 0.97 19.61 -9.85
C GLU A 219 1.16 18.80 -8.57
N ARG A 220 0.36 19.13 -7.54
CA ARG A 220 0.29 18.34 -6.31
C ARG A 220 -0.48 17.06 -6.58
N LYS A 221 -0.03 15.93 -5.98
CA LYS A 221 -0.67 14.64 -6.13
C LYS A 221 -1.65 14.37 -5.01
N THR A 222 -2.75 13.68 -5.32
CA THR A 222 -3.81 13.35 -4.37
C THR A 222 -3.32 12.30 -3.38
N ILE A 223 -3.72 12.47 -2.11
CA ILE A 223 -3.48 11.50 -1.04
C ILE A 223 -4.83 11.23 -0.37
N GLY A 224 -5.16 9.96 -0.19
CA GLY A 224 -6.41 9.52 0.43
C GLY A 224 -6.19 8.57 1.61
N LEU A 225 -7.26 8.37 2.40
CA LEU A 225 -7.31 7.34 3.44
C LEU A 225 -7.36 5.97 2.77
N ASP A 226 -6.30 5.20 2.95
CA ASP A 226 -6.13 3.88 2.33
C ASP A 226 -6.66 2.76 3.22
N ARG A 227 -6.38 2.83 4.53
CA ARG A 227 -6.86 1.88 5.54
C ARG A 227 -7.13 2.58 6.87
N ALA A 228 -8.19 2.14 7.56
CA ALA A 228 -8.51 2.51 8.95
C ALA A 228 -9.28 1.35 9.57
N PHE A 229 -8.65 0.60 10.47
CA PHE A 229 -9.22 -0.64 10.99
C PHE A 229 -8.85 -0.90 12.44
N ILE A 230 -9.64 -1.77 13.07
CA ILE A 230 -9.38 -2.35 14.37
C ILE A 230 -9.34 -3.86 14.21
N THR A 231 -8.38 -4.50 14.86
CA THR A 231 -8.25 -5.95 14.94
C THR A 231 -8.32 -6.40 16.40
N TYR A 232 -9.19 -7.35 16.67
CA TYR A 232 -9.27 -8.10 17.92
C TYR A 232 -8.61 -9.45 17.74
N GLN A 233 -7.58 -9.74 18.54
CA GLN A 233 -6.90 -11.02 18.58
C GLN A 233 -6.52 -11.32 20.04
N PRO A 234 -7.38 -12.03 20.78
CA PRO A 234 -7.17 -12.25 22.21
C PRO A 234 -5.95 -13.11 22.49
N VAL A 235 -5.14 -12.69 23.45
CA VAL A 235 -3.94 -13.43 23.88
C VAL A 235 -4.29 -14.84 24.35
N ALA A 236 -5.42 -14.99 25.03
CA ALA A 236 -5.90 -16.29 25.51
C ALA A 236 -6.28 -17.25 24.36
N HIS A 237 -6.65 -16.71 23.21
CA HIS A 237 -7.10 -17.46 22.03
C HIS A 237 -6.48 -16.91 20.75
N PRO A 238 -5.15 -17.00 20.57
CA PRO A 238 -4.43 -16.37 19.46
C PRO A 238 -4.78 -16.95 18.09
N TRP A 239 -5.57 -18.01 18.06
CA TRP A 239 -6.12 -18.61 16.84
C TRP A 239 -7.35 -17.88 16.32
N ILE A 240 -7.92 -16.92 17.06
CA ILE A 240 -9.03 -16.05 16.67
C ILE A 240 -8.47 -14.69 16.25
N GLN A 241 -8.90 -14.18 15.13
CA GLN A 241 -8.67 -12.80 14.68
C GLN A 241 -9.95 -12.25 14.05
N VAL A 242 -10.42 -11.11 14.55
CA VAL A 242 -11.56 -10.38 13.94
C VAL A 242 -11.07 -8.98 13.58
N THR A 243 -11.28 -8.57 12.36
CA THR A 243 -10.87 -7.26 11.85
C THR A 243 -12.08 -6.55 11.27
N GLY A 244 -12.27 -5.28 11.63
CA GLY A 244 -13.33 -4.44 11.10
C GLY A 244 -12.83 -3.06 10.69
N GLY A 245 -13.47 -2.49 9.68
CA GLY A 245 -13.14 -1.19 9.10
C GLY A 245 -12.74 -1.28 7.63
N LYS A 246 -11.79 -0.45 7.21
CA LYS A 246 -11.13 -0.51 5.91
C LYS A 246 -9.74 -1.11 6.11
N PHE A 247 -9.50 -2.33 5.63
CA PHE A 247 -8.34 -3.12 6.03
C PHE A 247 -7.67 -3.82 4.84
N ALA A 248 -6.41 -4.23 5.01
CA ALA A 248 -5.72 -5.08 4.03
C ALA A 248 -6.33 -6.49 4.04
N TYR A 249 -6.24 -7.20 2.92
CA TYR A 249 -6.76 -8.56 2.82
C TYR A 249 -6.28 -9.45 3.98
N THR A 250 -7.21 -10.05 4.67
CA THR A 250 -6.98 -11.05 5.74
C THR A 250 -6.97 -12.47 5.22
N TRP A 251 -7.40 -12.66 3.97
CA TRP A 251 -7.40 -13.91 3.21
C TRP A 251 -6.40 -13.86 2.06
N THR A 252 -6.10 -15.02 1.48
CA THR A 252 -5.27 -15.10 0.29
C THR A 252 -6.10 -14.71 -0.92
N ARG A 253 -5.60 -13.76 -1.70
CA ARG A 253 -6.11 -13.37 -3.00
C ARG A 253 -5.01 -13.51 -4.04
N THR A 254 -5.37 -13.53 -5.30
CA THR A 254 -4.42 -13.49 -6.43
C THR A 254 -4.80 -12.37 -7.40
N SER A 255 -3.97 -12.16 -8.41
CA SER A 255 -4.25 -11.24 -9.51
C SER A 255 -5.34 -11.76 -10.48
N LEU A 256 -5.87 -12.97 -10.28
CA LEU A 256 -7.02 -13.44 -11.04
C LEU A 256 -8.32 -12.87 -10.51
N THR A 257 -8.44 -12.63 -9.20
CA THR A 257 -9.71 -12.31 -8.54
C THR A 257 -9.82 -10.88 -8.06
N LEU A 258 -8.76 -10.30 -7.49
CA LEU A 258 -8.81 -8.98 -6.86
C LEU A 258 -7.49 -8.23 -7.04
N ASP A 259 -7.56 -6.90 -7.17
CA ASP A 259 -6.39 -6.03 -7.25
C ASP A 259 -5.67 -5.91 -5.88
N PRO A 260 -4.32 -5.89 -5.84
CA PRO A 260 -3.54 -5.76 -4.61
C PRO A 260 -3.65 -4.40 -3.92
N ASP A 261 -4.00 -3.36 -4.65
CA ASP A 261 -4.10 -2.00 -4.10
C ASP A 261 -5.48 -1.73 -3.47
N ILE A 262 -6.48 -2.64 -3.64
CA ILE A 262 -7.78 -2.54 -2.97
C ILE A 262 -7.66 -2.92 -1.51
N ASN A 263 -8.20 -2.07 -0.64
CA ASN A 263 -8.40 -2.36 0.78
C ASN A 263 -9.91 -2.43 1.05
N PRO A 264 -10.46 -3.62 1.28
CA PRO A 264 -11.91 -3.80 1.47
C PRO A 264 -12.42 -3.12 2.73
N GLU A 265 -13.71 -2.76 2.70
CA GLU A 265 -14.47 -2.23 3.83
C GLU A 265 -15.44 -3.27 4.35
N GLY A 266 -15.54 -3.43 5.67
CA GLY A 266 -16.43 -4.40 6.30
C GLY A 266 -15.81 -5.12 7.48
N PHE A 267 -16.03 -6.44 7.54
CA PHE A 267 -15.54 -7.30 8.62
C PHE A 267 -14.87 -8.54 8.05
N SER A 268 -13.96 -9.10 8.84
CA SER A 268 -13.31 -10.38 8.54
C SER A 268 -12.97 -11.13 9.82
N GLU A 269 -13.38 -12.39 9.87
CA GLU A 269 -13.09 -13.35 10.93
C GLU A 269 -12.11 -14.39 10.42
N LYS A 270 -11.08 -14.66 11.19
CA LYS A 270 -10.07 -15.66 10.84
C LYS A 270 -9.79 -16.57 12.04
N PHE A 271 -9.84 -17.85 11.77
CA PHE A 271 -9.52 -18.91 12.74
C PHE A 271 -8.37 -19.73 12.18
N SER A 272 -7.23 -19.74 12.86
CA SER A 272 -6.01 -20.38 12.36
C SER A 272 -5.34 -21.23 13.43
N TRP A 273 -5.18 -22.52 13.12
CA TRP A 273 -4.59 -23.50 14.04
C TRP A 273 -3.27 -24.04 13.49
N ASN A 274 -2.21 -23.86 14.27
CA ASN A 274 -0.94 -24.53 14.02
C ASN A 274 -0.97 -25.94 14.61
N LEU A 275 -0.79 -26.93 13.74
CA LEU A 275 -0.93 -28.33 14.11
C LEU A 275 0.44 -28.98 14.28
N LYS A 276 0.58 -29.79 15.34
CA LYS A 276 1.80 -30.60 15.59
C LYS A 276 1.84 -31.88 14.71
N ASN A 277 1.25 -31.84 13.53
CA ASN A 277 1.20 -32.96 12.59
C ASN A 277 2.43 -32.95 11.66
N LYS A 278 2.86 -34.12 11.20
CA LYS A 278 4.02 -34.24 10.28
C LYS A 278 3.71 -33.65 8.91
N ILE A 279 2.48 -33.75 8.44
CA ILE A 279 2.05 -33.31 7.11
C ILE A 279 1.29 -31.98 7.22
N VAL A 280 0.20 -31.93 7.98
CA VAL A 280 -0.64 -30.74 8.10
C VAL A 280 -0.02 -29.80 9.14
N LYS A 281 0.55 -28.69 8.71
CA LYS A 281 1.23 -27.72 9.56
C LYS A 281 0.31 -26.64 10.11
N ASN A 282 -0.63 -26.21 9.27
CA ASN A 282 -1.60 -25.19 9.64
C ASN A 282 -2.92 -25.47 8.92
N PHE A 283 -4.01 -25.14 9.57
CA PHE A 283 -5.34 -25.08 8.99
C PHE A 283 -5.96 -23.74 9.35
N THR A 284 -6.53 -23.06 8.37
CA THR A 284 -7.14 -21.74 8.54
C THR A 284 -8.50 -21.71 7.87
N VAL A 285 -9.49 -21.15 8.55
CA VAL A 285 -10.82 -20.81 8.00
C VAL A 285 -11.09 -19.35 8.29
N GLY A 286 -11.73 -18.66 7.40
CA GLY A 286 -12.15 -17.27 7.60
C GLY A 286 -13.46 -16.95 6.92
N GLY A 287 -14.18 -15.98 7.47
CA GLY A 287 -15.31 -15.31 6.88
C GLY A 287 -14.93 -13.91 6.42
N VAL A 288 -15.66 -13.37 5.47
CA VAL A 288 -15.55 -11.98 5.02
C VAL A 288 -16.92 -11.42 4.73
N GLU A 289 -17.16 -10.22 5.22
CA GLU A 289 -18.37 -9.41 4.99
C GLU A 289 -17.90 -8.09 4.41
N LEU A 290 -18.10 -7.90 3.11
CA LEU A 290 -17.64 -6.73 2.37
C LEU A 290 -18.80 -5.80 2.11
N LEU A 291 -18.71 -4.58 2.60
CA LEU A 291 -19.71 -3.53 2.42
C LEU A 291 -19.29 -2.67 1.23
N TYR A 292 -20.18 -2.50 0.26
CA TYR A 292 -19.89 -1.62 -0.87
C TYR A 292 -20.70 -0.32 -0.77
N SER A 293 -22.01 -0.40 -0.62
CA SER A 293 -22.85 0.79 -0.43
C SER A 293 -24.07 0.48 0.41
N GLU A 294 -24.39 1.39 1.31
CA GLU A 294 -25.68 1.49 1.99
C GLU A 294 -26.54 2.51 1.24
N ILE A 295 -27.78 2.13 0.92
CA ILE A 295 -28.71 2.97 0.18
C ILE A 295 -30.03 3.04 0.95
N SER A 296 -30.28 4.13 1.67
CA SER A 296 -31.40 4.29 2.59
C SER A 296 -32.79 4.05 2.00
N ALA A 297 -32.95 4.07 0.67
CA ALA A 297 -34.25 3.89 -0.02
C ALA A 297 -34.21 2.78 -1.08
N ALA A 298 -33.18 1.95 -1.12
CA ALA A 298 -33.00 0.87 -2.09
C ALA A 298 -32.25 -0.33 -1.46
N THR A 299 -31.98 -1.35 -2.27
CA THR A 299 -31.25 -2.53 -1.80
C THR A 299 -29.74 -2.25 -1.69
N ASP A 300 -29.17 -2.53 -0.53
CA ASP A 300 -27.73 -2.42 -0.28
C ASP A 300 -26.91 -3.32 -1.18
N SER A 301 -25.68 -2.89 -1.45
CA SER A 301 -24.68 -3.69 -2.14
C SER A 301 -23.58 -4.15 -1.16
N TYR A 302 -23.43 -5.45 -1.04
CA TYR A 302 -22.45 -6.09 -0.17
C TYR A 302 -22.07 -7.47 -0.72
N ALA A 303 -20.99 -8.03 -0.19
CA ALA A 303 -20.62 -9.41 -0.49
C ALA A 303 -20.33 -10.19 0.79
N LEU A 304 -20.73 -11.46 0.79
CA LEU A 304 -20.44 -12.43 1.84
C LEU A 304 -19.59 -13.56 1.25
N GLY A 305 -18.58 -13.96 1.99
CA GLY A 305 -17.69 -15.00 1.53
C GLY A 305 -16.89 -15.65 2.63
N GLY A 306 -16.02 -16.55 2.23
CA GLY A 306 -15.12 -17.20 3.16
C GLY A 306 -14.03 -17.97 2.46
N GLN A 307 -12.99 -18.29 3.21
CA GLN A 307 -11.84 -19.04 2.74
C GLN A 307 -11.47 -20.15 3.73
N ALA A 308 -11.13 -21.31 3.18
CA ALA A 308 -10.48 -22.39 3.92
C ALA A 308 -9.13 -22.69 3.27
N SER A 309 -8.10 -22.91 4.08
CA SER A 309 -6.76 -23.24 3.59
C SER A 309 -6.06 -24.22 4.54
N ALA A 310 -5.17 -25.04 3.96
CA ALA A 310 -4.34 -25.95 4.74
C ALA A 310 -2.89 -25.86 4.24
N LYS A 311 -1.93 -25.72 5.15
CA LYS A 311 -0.50 -25.79 4.83
C LYS A 311 -0.01 -27.21 5.02
N LEU A 312 0.36 -27.88 3.93
CA LEU A 312 0.82 -29.24 3.89
C LEU A 312 2.33 -29.27 3.61
N GLN A 313 3.07 -30.09 4.34
CA GLN A 313 4.52 -30.24 4.20
C GLN A 313 4.89 -31.69 3.83
N PHE A 314 5.54 -31.87 2.69
CA PHE A 314 6.02 -33.15 2.19
C PHE A 314 7.53 -33.07 1.90
N GLY A 315 8.35 -33.21 2.95
CA GLY A 315 9.79 -33.02 2.84
C GLY A 315 10.16 -31.61 2.34
N PRO A 316 10.79 -31.48 1.16
CA PRO A 316 11.16 -30.18 0.57
C PRO A 316 9.95 -29.41 -0.05
N TRP A 317 8.84 -30.07 -0.26
CA TRP A 317 7.64 -29.53 -0.90
C TRP A 317 6.63 -29.08 0.16
N THR A 318 6.20 -27.86 0.05
CA THR A 318 5.07 -27.27 0.81
C THR A 318 3.94 -26.99 -0.16
N ALA A 319 2.80 -27.61 0.03
CA ALA A 319 1.56 -27.35 -0.72
C ALA A 319 0.59 -26.59 0.17
N THR A 320 -0.06 -25.57 -0.37
CA THR A 320 -1.10 -24.81 0.33
C THR A 320 -2.34 -24.74 -0.56
N PRO A 321 -3.20 -25.79 -0.55
CA PRO A 321 -4.51 -25.72 -1.16
C PRO A 321 -5.39 -24.73 -0.40
N GLN A 322 -6.20 -23.97 -1.14
CA GLN A 322 -7.12 -23.00 -0.62
C GLN A 322 -8.40 -23.00 -1.45
N PHE A 323 -9.49 -22.84 -0.78
CA PHE A 323 -10.80 -22.68 -1.37
C PHE A 323 -11.40 -21.38 -0.86
N PHE A 324 -11.81 -20.49 -1.76
CA PHE A 324 -12.48 -19.25 -1.45
C PHE A 324 -13.81 -19.19 -2.19
N PHE A 325 -14.80 -18.56 -1.59
CA PHE A 325 -16.04 -18.22 -2.26
C PHE A 325 -16.47 -16.82 -1.86
N LEU A 326 -17.15 -16.12 -2.77
CA LEU A 326 -17.70 -14.79 -2.55
C LEU A 326 -18.98 -14.61 -3.33
N LYS A 327 -20.05 -14.23 -2.64
CA LYS A 327 -21.34 -13.94 -3.25
C LYS A 327 -21.71 -12.49 -3.06
N TRP A 328 -21.95 -11.79 -4.15
CA TRP A 328 -22.41 -10.41 -4.17
C TRP A 328 -23.93 -10.34 -4.13
N ASN A 329 -24.45 -9.49 -3.25
CA ASN A 329 -25.82 -9.01 -3.26
C ASN A 329 -25.89 -7.69 -4.02
N ASN A 330 -26.83 -7.56 -4.95
CA ASN A 330 -27.02 -6.35 -5.77
C ASN A 330 -25.74 -5.78 -6.41
N PRO A 331 -24.99 -6.57 -7.20
CA PRO A 331 -23.73 -6.10 -7.80
C PRO A 331 -23.94 -4.97 -8.82
N SER A 332 -25.15 -4.82 -9.38
CA SER A 332 -25.47 -3.72 -10.29
C SER A 332 -25.43 -2.34 -9.61
N ALA A 333 -25.57 -2.26 -8.30
CA ALA A 333 -25.39 -1.01 -7.56
C ALA A 333 -23.95 -0.48 -7.66
N ILE A 334 -22.95 -1.36 -7.78
CA ILE A 334 -21.54 -1.00 -8.00
C ILE A 334 -21.40 -0.21 -9.31
N LEU A 335 -22.00 -0.72 -10.38
CA LEU A 335 -22.07 -0.07 -11.68
C LEU A 335 -22.78 1.29 -11.60
N GLN A 336 -23.91 1.33 -10.90
CA GLN A 336 -24.73 2.54 -10.75
C GLN A 336 -24.03 3.59 -9.89
N ALA A 337 -23.43 3.23 -8.76
CA ALA A 337 -22.69 4.14 -7.89
C ALA A 337 -21.51 4.79 -8.61
N SER A 338 -20.77 4.03 -9.38
CA SER A 338 -19.65 4.57 -10.16
C SER A 338 -20.13 5.48 -11.29
N ALA A 339 -21.29 5.19 -11.89
CA ALA A 339 -21.91 6.08 -12.86
C ALA A 339 -22.34 7.42 -12.21
N PHE A 340 -22.83 7.40 -10.97
CA PHE A 340 -23.11 8.61 -10.20
C PHE A 340 -21.85 9.39 -9.84
N ALA A 341 -20.81 8.73 -9.37
CA ALA A 341 -19.54 9.36 -9.04
C ALA A 341 -18.90 10.06 -10.26
N ALA A 342 -19.06 9.47 -11.45
CA ALA A 342 -18.60 10.08 -12.70
C ALA A 342 -19.48 11.27 -13.18
N GLN A 343 -20.68 11.45 -12.63
CA GLN A 343 -21.56 12.60 -12.93
C GLN A 343 -21.25 13.85 -12.10
N VAL A 344 -20.51 13.75 -11.03
CA VAL A 344 -20.09 14.90 -10.21
C VAL A 344 -18.86 15.50 -10.88
N THR A 345 -18.96 16.38 -11.70
CA THR A 345 -19.15 17.80 -11.78
C THR A 345 -18.16 18.41 -12.75
N LYS A 346 -18.65 19.02 -13.78
CA LYS A 346 -17.95 20.15 -14.37
C LYS A 346 -18.30 21.37 -13.53
N GLY A 347 -17.35 21.86 -12.74
CA GLY A 347 -17.44 23.15 -12.09
C GLY A 347 -16.94 24.24 -13.03
N THR A 348 -17.34 25.47 -12.80
CA THR A 348 -16.77 26.65 -13.47
C THR A 348 -15.90 27.36 -12.44
N ASP A 349 -14.65 27.68 -12.76
CA ASP A 349 -13.81 28.48 -11.89
C ASP A 349 -14.24 29.96 -11.90
N SER A 350 -13.58 30.76 -11.08
CA SER A 350 -13.86 32.20 -11.00
C SER A 350 -13.55 32.98 -12.28
N GLY A 351 -12.89 32.36 -13.26
CA GLY A 351 -12.57 32.92 -14.57
C GLY A 351 -13.58 32.52 -15.65
N GLY A 352 -14.56 31.66 -15.35
CA GLY A 352 -15.53 31.14 -16.29
C GLY A 352 -15.07 29.89 -17.05
N ASP A 353 -13.89 29.35 -16.75
CA ASP A 353 -13.40 28.14 -17.35
C ASP A 353 -13.99 26.90 -16.70
N THR A 354 -14.29 25.89 -17.49
CA THR A 354 -14.77 24.61 -17.00
C THR A 354 -13.62 23.84 -16.37
N ILE A 355 -13.69 23.63 -15.05
CA ILE A 355 -12.68 22.87 -14.32
C ILE A 355 -13.24 21.50 -13.94
N ASN A 356 -12.35 20.50 -13.96
CA ASN A 356 -12.64 19.19 -13.40
C ASN A 356 -12.34 19.24 -11.89
N LEU A 357 -13.35 18.98 -11.08
CA LEU A 357 -13.19 18.89 -9.63
C LEU A 357 -12.57 17.53 -9.25
N PRO A 358 -11.82 17.44 -8.14
CA PRO A 358 -11.22 16.18 -7.68
C PRO A 358 -12.30 15.11 -7.49
N GLY A 359 -12.16 13.98 -8.18
CA GLY A 359 -13.13 12.88 -8.18
C GLY A 359 -13.79 12.63 -9.55
N GLU A 360 -13.50 13.45 -10.55
CA GLU A 360 -14.09 13.33 -11.88
C GLU A 360 -13.39 12.26 -12.73
N GLY A 361 -14.16 11.23 -13.09
CA GLY A 361 -13.85 10.37 -14.22
C GLY A 361 -14.15 11.08 -15.56
N PRO A 362 -13.68 10.56 -16.70
CA PRO A 362 -13.98 11.14 -18.02
C PRO A 362 -15.49 11.21 -18.23
N GLY A 363 -15.96 12.43 -18.40
CA GLY A 363 -17.32 12.90 -18.37
C GLY A 363 -18.43 11.96 -18.83
N CYS A 364 -19.24 11.61 -17.90
CA CYS A 364 -20.62 11.25 -18.18
C CYS A 364 -21.43 12.54 -18.40
N ALA A 365 -22.26 12.57 -19.42
CA ALA A 365 -23.11 13.71 -19.69
C ALA A 365 -24.00 14.02 -18.48
N SER A 366 -23.97 15.26 -18.04
CA SER A 366 -24.63 15.77 -16.85
C SER A 366 -26.13 15.49 -16.82
N GLY A 367 -26.53 14.59 -15.94
CA GLY A 367 -27.88 14.60 -15.38
C GLY A 367 -27.84 15.34 -14.04
N ASN A 368 -28.87 16.09 -13.72
CA ASN A 368 -28.96 16.85 -12.49
C ASN A 368 -28.68 15.94 -11.27
N ALA A 369 -27.57 16.17 -10.59
CA ALA A 369 -27.12 15.42 -9.42
C ALA A 369 -28.10 15.43 -8.22
N GLY A 370 -29.21 16.15 -8.31
CA GLY A 370 -30.25 16.24 -7.28
C GLY A 370 -31.50 15.38 -7.49
N SER A 371 -31.63 14.70 -8.64
CA SER A 371 -32.89 14.03 -8.99
C SER A 371 -32.89 12.51 -8.89
N GLY A 372 -31.76 11.89 -8.53
CA GLY A 372 -31.65 10.43 -8.45
C GLY A 372 -31.85 9.70 -9.79
N LYS A 373 -31.83 10.42 -10.92
CA LYS A 373 -32.00 9.84 -12.25
C LYS A 373 -30.67 9.84 -12.98
N LEU A 374 -30.21 8.66 -13.36
CA LEU A 374 -29.12 8.51 -14.33
C LEU A 374 -29.59 9.04 -15.69
N PRO A 375 -28.70 9.71 -16.45
CA PRO A 375 -29.01 10.07 -17.82
C PRO A 375 -29.24 8.81 -18.67
N ALA A 376 -30.21 8.91 -19.59
CA ALA A 376 -30.62 7.80 -20.46
C ALA A 376 -29.58 7.40 -21.51
N THR A 377 -28.39 7.96 -21.50
CA THR A 377 -27.35 7.75 -22.52
C THR A 377 -26.09 7.19 -21.90
N ALA A 378 -25.70 6.05 -22.40
CA ALA A 378 -24.44 5.33 -22.27
C ALA A 378 -23.87 5.17 -20.83
N PRO A 379 -23.49 3.96 -20.45
CA PRO A 379 -22.82 3.74 -19.18
C PRO A 379 -21.53 4.56 -19.16
N CYS A 380 -21.37 5.32 -18.11
CA CYS A 380 -20.12 6.01 -17.83
C CYS A 380 -19.01 4.99 -17.66
N ALA A 381 -17.84 5.26 -18.23
CA ALA A 381 -16.66 4.44 -17.99
C ALA A 381 -16.36 4.46 -16.48
N LEU A 382 -16.40 3.31 -15.87
CA LEU A 382 -16.25 3.11 -14.44
C LEU A 382 -14.84 2.68 -14.16
N ALA A 383 -14.24 3.29 -13.16
CA ALA A 383 -12.91 2.99 -12.69
C ALA A 383 -11.81 3.13 -13.79
N SER A 384 -10.58 3.26 -13.36
CA SER A 384 -9.41 3.39 -14.24
C SER A 384 -9.20 2.19 -15.15
N ASN A 385 -9.75 1.03 -14.81
CA ASN A 385 -9.65 -0.21 -15.58
C ASN A 385 -10.77 -0.41 -16.61
N GLY A 386 -11.78 0.46 -16.60
CA GLY A 386 -12.97 0.28 -17.43
C GLY A 386 -13.85 -0.87 -16.96
N MET A 387 -15.12 -0.84 -17.36
CA MET A 387 -16.06 -1.93 -17.12
C MET A 387 -16.01 -2.89 -18.31
N THR A 388 -15.55 -4.12 -18.08
CA THR A 388 -15.49 -5.15 -19.12
C THR A 388 -16.55 -6.24 -18.97
N ASN A 389 -17.27 -6.28 -17.84
CA ASN A 389 -18.41 -7.16 -17.67
C ASN A 389 -19.54 -6.82 -18.65
N ALA A 390 -20.35 -7.80 -18.97
CA ALA A 390 -21.55 -7.62 -19.78
C ALA A 390 -22.58 -6.74 -19.07
N VAL A 391 -23.01 -5.67 -19.73
CA VAL A 391 -23.96 -4.69 -19.20
C VAL A 391 -25.14 -4.55 -20.16
N PHE A 392 -26.34 -4.42 -19.63
CA PHE A 392 -27.54 -4.07 -20.40
C PHE A 392 -28.29 -2.92 -19.71
N THR A 393 -29.14 -2.24 -20.46
CA THR A 393 -30.04 -1.23 -19.90
C THR A 393 -31.36 -1.89 -19.53
N ASP A 394 -31.70 -1.85 -18.25
CA ASP A 394 -32.98 -2.37 -17.75
C ASP A 394 -34.14 -1.64 -18.47
N PRO A 395 -35.05 -2.40 -19.14
CA PRO A 395 -36.10 -1.77 -19.93
C PRO A 395 -37.14 -0.99 -19.11
N VAL A 396 -37.27 -1.28 -17.80
CA VAL A 396 -38.21 -0.64 -16.89
C VAL A 396 -37.58 0.55 -16.20
N THR A 397 -36.44 0.34 -15.52
CA THR A 397 -35.79 1.38 -14.71
C THR A 397 -34.92 2.31 -15.53
N LYS A 398 -34.54 1.91 -16.75
CA LYS A 398 -33.59 2.61 -17.63
C LYS A 398 -32.18 2.75 -17.02
N LEU A 399 -31.90 1.99 -15.97
CA LEU A 399 -30.61 1.97 -15.33
C LEU A 399 -29.70 0.89 -15.95
N PRO A 400 -28.37 1.11 -15.98
CA PRO A 400 -27.44 0.07 -16.39
C PRO A 400 -27.43 -1.05 -15.34
N ARG A 401 -27.42 -2.29 -15.81
CA ARG A 401 -27.34 -3.50 -15.00
C ARG A 401 -26.32 -4.46 -15.55
N LEU A 402 -25.68 -5.18 -14.64
CA LEU A 402 -24.83 -6.31 -15.00
C LEU A 402 -25.71 -7.45 -15.51
N LEU A 403 -25.27 -8.11 -16.57
CA LEU A 403 -25.98 -9.25 -17.16
C LEU A 403 -25.93 -10.47 -16.22
N SER A 404 -24.78 -10.69 -15.60
CA SER A 404 -24.51 -11.80 -14.69
C SER A 404 -24.70 -11.39 -13.23
N GLY A 405 -25.10 -12.33 -12.39
CA GLY A 405 -24.85 -12.27 -10.96
C GLY A 405 -23.40 -12.64 -10.66
N TYR A 406 -22.98 -12.50 -9.40
CA TYR A 406 -21.60 -12.83 -8.99
C TYR A 406 -21.59 -13.65 -7.71
N PHE A 407 -21.57 -14.93 -7.89
CA PHE A 407 -21.23 -15.92 -6.88
C PHE A 407 -20.08 -16.75 -7.40
N TYR A 408 -18.86 -16.37 -7.07
CA TYR A 408 -17.70 -17.12 -7.54
C TYR A 408 -17.06 -17.96 -6.47
N THR A 409 -16.55 -19.09 -6.92
CA THR A 409 -15.67 -19.98 -6.18
C THR A 409 -14.29 -19.90 -6.79
N ASP A 410 -13.28 -20.03 -5.94
CA ASP A 410 -11.89 -19.89 -6.31
C ASP A 410 -11.06 -20.99 -5.63
N TYR A 411 -10.33 -21.75 -6.42
CA TYR A 411 -9.49 -22.87 -6.00
C TYR A 411 -8.04 -22.50 -6.27
N ILE A 412 -7.28 -22.20 -5.23
CA ILE A 412 -5.90 -21.80 -5.30
C ILE A 412 -5.01 -22.91 -4.76
N LEU A 413 -3.99 -23.30 -5.51
CA LEU A 413 -2.96 -24.22 -5.06
C LEU A 413 -1.59 -23.54 -5.17
N ASN A 414 -1.04 -23.16 -4.02
CA ASN A 414 0.31 -22.65 -3.91
C ASN A 414 1.28 -23.78 -3.55
N ASN A 415 2.34 -23.94 -4.34
CA ASN A 415 3.41 -24.91 -4.10
C ASN A 415 4.74 -24.20 -3.97
N GLU A 416 5.45 -24.44 -2.88
CA GLU A 416 6.84 -24.02 -2.67
C GLU A 416 7.71 -25.28 -2.57
N ILE A 417 8.70 -25.41 -3.47
CA ILE A 417 9.61 -26.54 -3.53
C ILE A 417 11.03 -26.04 -3.27
N LYS A 418 11.66 -26.54 -2.22
CA LYS A 418 13.06 -26.27 -1.92
C LYS A 418 13.94 -27.05 -2.89
N THR A 419 14.61 -26.35 -3.79
CA THR A 419 15.41 -26.96 -4.88
C THR A 419 16.81 -27.39 -4.46
N GLY A 420 17.17 -27.43 -3.22
CA GLY A 420 18.57 -27.63 -2.79
C GLY A 420 19.45 -26.37 -2.89
N LEU A 421 19.13 -25.44 -3.78
CA LEU A 421 19.74 -24.11 -3.86
C LEU A 421 18.99 -23.17 -2.92
N LYS A 422 19.62 -22.82 -1.80
CA LYS A 422 18.95 -22.08 -0.69
C LYS A 422 18.26 -20.77 -1.10
N LYS A 423 18.72 -20.14 -2.19
CA LYS A 423 18.17 -18.84 -2.68
C LYS A 423 17.20 -18.98 -3.84
N LEU A 424 17.05 -20.18 -4.39
CA LEU A 424 16.24 -20.42 -5.58
C LEU A 424 15.15 -21.47 -5.33
N PRO A 425 14.20 -21.24 -4.40
CA PRO A 425 13.03 -22.10 -4.30
C PRO A 425 12.22 -22.00 -5.60
N LEU A 426 11.59 -23.09 -5.99
CA LEU A 426 10.60 -23.12 -7.06
C LEU A 426 9.21 -22.90 -6.46
N ASN A 427 8.49 -21.91 -6.96
CA ASN A 427 7.11 -21.66 -6.58
C ASN A 427 6.21 -21.91 -7.80
N VAL A 428 5.12 -22.60 -7.58
CA VAL A 428 4.12 -22.88 -8.61
C VAL A 428 2.74 -22.60 -8.02
N LEU A 429 2.05 -21.63 -8.60
CA LEU A 429 0.67 -21.31 -8.28
C LEU A 429 -0.21 -21.76 -9.43
N VAL A 430 -1.27 -22.45 -9.12
CA VAL A 430 -2.35 -22.81 -10.06
C VAL A 430 -3.67 -22.41 -9.42
N GLU A 431 -4.52 -21.77 -10.21
CA GLU A 431 -5.80 -21.28 -9.75
C GLU A 431 -6.88 -21.47 -10.80
N PHE A 432 -8.03 -21.85 -10.31
CA PHE A 432 -9.26 -21.96 -11.07
C PHE A 432 -10.37 -21.23 -10.36
N GLN A 433 -10.96 -20.27 -11.05
CA GLN A 433 -12.08 -19.49 -10.56
C GLN A 433 -13.31 -19.76 -11.43
N ASN A 434 -14.49 -19.81 -10.83
CA ASN A 434 -15.75 -19.99 -11.53
C ASN A 434 -16.87 -19.15 -10.90
N ASN A 435 -17.49 -18.26 -11.69
CA ASN A 435 -18.69 -17.54 -11.31
C ASN A 435 -19.91 -18.43 -11.56
N LEU A 436 -20.57 -18.86 -10.50
CA LEU A 436 -21.72 -19.76 -10.55
C LEU A 436 -23.01 -19.06 -10.99
N ASP A 437 -23.08 -17.73 -10.85
CA ASP A 437 -24.21 -16.88 -11.23
C ASP A 437 -23.95 -16.17 -12.59
N ALA A 438 -22.94 -16.61 -13.35
CA ALA A 438 -22.70 -16.08 -14.69
C ALA A 438 -23.82 -16.46 -15.65
N ALA A 439 -24.22 -15.52 -16.49
CA ALA A 439 -25.23 -15.76 -17.53
C ALA A 439 -24.81 -16.91 -18.46
N ASP A 440 -25.79 -17.69 -18.93
CA ASP A 440 -25.56 -18.85 -19.82
C ASP A 440 -24.93 -18.44 -21.15
N HIS A 441 -25.28 -17.26 -21.65
CA HIS A 441 -24.78 -16.69 -22.90
C HIS A 441 -24.40 -15.21 -22.71
N PRO A 442 -23.29 -14.75 -23.30
CA PRO A 442 -22.90 -13.34 -23.26
C PRO A 442 -23.68 -12.51 -24.29
N LEU A 443 -23.47 -11.18 -24.24
CA LEU A 443 -23.99 -10.23 -25.21
C LEU A 443 -22.91 -9.79 -26.21
N ASP A 444 -23.33 -9.50 -27.45
CA ASP A 444 -22.48 -8.81 -28.42
C ASP A 444 -22.40 -7.29 -28.11
N THR A 445 -21.62 -6.56 -28.89
CA THR A 445 -21.45 -5.10 -28.76
C THR A 445 -22.73 -4.30 -29.07
N LYS A 446 -23.79 -4.95 -29.55
CA LYS A 446 -25.11 -4.37 -29.83
C LYS A 446 -26.14 -4.76 -28.79
N GLY A 447 -25.77 -5.61 -27.81
CA GLY A 447 -26.66 -6.10 -26.76
C GLY A 447 -27.48 -7.33 -27.18
N ASN A 448 -27.17 -8.01 -28.27
CA ASN A 448 -27.84 -9.26 -28.66
C ASN A 448 -27.15 -10.45 -28.01
N VAL A 449 -27.93 -11.47 -27.68
CA VAL A 449 -27.42 -12.72 -27.11
C VAL A 449 -26.61 -13.48 -28.16
N ILE A 450 -25.41 -13.90 -27.78
CA ILE A 450 -24.54 -14.77 -28.61
C ILE A 450 -24.75 -16.20 -28.16
N SER A 451 -25.68 -16.90 -28.80
CA SER A 451 -26.05 -18.27 -28.44
C SER A 451 -24.94 -19.31 -28.67
N ASP A 452 -24.00 -19.02 -29.57
CA ASP A 452 -22.89 -19.94 -29.90
C ASP A 452 -21.75 -19.87 -28.84
N LEU A 453 -21.78 -18.90 -27.96
CA LEU A 453 -20.86 -18.79 -26.82
C LEU A 453 -21.59 -19.15 -25.54
N GLY A 454 -21.00 -20.10 -24.79
CA GLY A 454 -21.47 -20.43 -23.46
C GLY A 454 -21.05 -19.38 -22.42
N SER A 455 -21.40 -19.68 -21.18
CA SER A 455 -21.11 -18.83 -20.03
C SER A 455 -19.64 -18.39 -19.98
N GLN A 456 -19.44 -17.10 -19.72
CA GLN A 456 -18.12 -16.46 -19.60
C GLN A 456 -17.64 -16.33 -18.16
N GLY A 457 -18.09 -17.21 -17.27
CA GLY A 457 -17.87 -17.16 -15.82
C GLY A 457 -16.54 -17.79 -15.33
N LYS A 458 -15.63 -18.24 -16.20
CA LYS A 458 -14.45 -19.00 -15.77
C LYS A 458 -13.15 -18.20 -15.90
N GLY A 459 -12.28 -18.36 -14.90
CA GLY A 459 -10.94 -17.82 -14.86
C GLY A 459 -9.89 -18.89 -14.54
N TYR A 460 -8.69 -18.73 -15.09
CA TYR A 460 -7.54 -19.61 -14.91
C TYR A 460 -6.28 -18.78 -14.74
N LEU A 461 -5.46 -19.14 -13.77
CA LEU A 461 -4.13 -18.58 -13.56
C LEU A 461 -3.14 -19.73 -13.33
N ALA A 462 -2.01 -19.64 -14.00
CA ALA A 462 -0.83 -20.44 -13.67
C ALA A 462 0.38 -19.52 -13.59
N ASP A 463 1.10 -19.53 -12.48
CA ASP A 463 2.34 -18.78 -12.28
C ASP A 463 3.44 -19.71 -11.77
N ILE A 464 4.60 -19.65 -12.40
CA ILE A 464 5.79 -20.38 -12.01
C ILE A 464 6.93 -19.41 -11.80
N SER A 465 7.62 -19.52 -10.66
CA SER A 465 8.79 -18.69 -10.40
C SER A 465 9.91 -19.43 -9.71
N LEU A 466 11.12 -19.07 -10.05
CA LEU A 466 12.36 -19.56 -9.45
C LEU A 466 13.03 -18.41 -8.70
N GLY A 467 13.34 -18.62 -7.43
CA GLY A 467 13.96 -17.62 -6.57
C GLY A 467 13.00 -16.98 -5.59
N GLN A 468 13.49 -15.95 -4.92
CA GLN A 468 12.77 -15.23 -3.87
C GLN A 468 13.29 -13.79 -3.77
N THR A 469 12.59 -12.95 -2.98
CA THR A 469 12.97 -11.55 -2.70
C THR A 469 12.98 -11.23 -1.21
N LYS A 470 13.36 -12.20 -0.37
CA LYS A 470 13.32 -12.07 1.10
C LYS A 470 14.52 -11.31 1.65
N ASN A 471 15.73 -11.59 1.11
CA ASN A 471 16.98 -11.06 1.64
C ASN A 471 17.71 -10.22 0.60
N LYS A 472 18.68 -9.41 1.06
CA LYS A 472 19.57 -8.67 0.16
C LYS A 472 20.23 -9.61 -0.86
N ASN A 473 20.28 -9.17 -2.12
CA ASN A 473 20.80 -9.89 -3.28
C ASN A 473 20.01 -11.16 -3.66
N ASP A 474 18.81 -11.35 -3.13
CA ASP A 474 17.91 -12.37 -3.66
C ASP A 474 17.38 -11.90 -5.02
N ILE A 475 17.23 -12.87 -5.92
CA ILE A 475 16.64 -12.68 -7.25
C ILE A 475 15.49 -13.67 -7.44
N GLN A 476 14.52 -13.26 -8.23
CA GLN A 476 13.39 -14.09 -8.62
C GLN A 476 13.08 -13.84 -10.09
N PHE A 477 12.79 -14.91 -10.81
CA PHE A 477 12.29 -14.88 -12.18
C PHE A 477 11.01 -15.69 -12.25
N GLY A 478 10.06 -15.23 -13.04
CA GLY A 478 8.81 -15.97 -13.17
C GLY A 478 8.10 -15.73 -14.49
N TYR A 479 7.15 -16.61 -14.71
CA TYR A 479 6.21 -16.55 -15.82
C TYR A 479 4.81 -16.84 -15.30
N GLY A 480 3.84 -16.01 -15.71
CA GLY A 480 2.43 -16.18 -15.40
C GLY A 480 1.58 -16.21 -16.67
N PHE A 481 0.49 -16.94 -16.61
CA PHE A 481 -0.52 -17.06 -17.64
C PHE A 481 -1.91 -16.87 -17.06
N TRP A 482 -2.71 -16.00 -17.67
CA TRP A 482 -4.10 -15.72 -17.32
C TRP A 482 -5.01 -15.99 -18.50
N ARG A 483 -6.13 -16.59 -18.23
CA ARG A 483 -7.26 -16.67 -19.13
C ARG A 483 -8.53 -16.43 -18.33
N GLN A 484 -9.25 -15.37 -18.64
CA GLN A 484 -10.39 -14.95 -17.85
C GLN A 484 -11.56 -14.58 -18.75
N GLY A 485 -12.70 -15.17 -18.49
CA GLY A 485 -13.95 -14.85 -19.18
C GLY A 485 -14.48 -13.47 -18.79
N GLN A 486 -15.45 -12.95 -19.56
CA GLN A 486 -15.99 -11.62 -19.39
C GLN A 486 -16.65 -11.40 -18.03
N ASP A 487 -17.40 -12.38 -17.54
CA ASP A 487 -18.17 -12.32 -16.29
C ASP A 487 -17.61 -13.27 -15.22
N ALA A 488 -16.31 -13.58 -15.33
CA ALA A 488 -15.65 -14.42 -14.33
C ALA A 488 -15.62 -13.76 -12.94
N ILE A 489 -15.32 -12.47 -12.89
CA ILE A 489 -15.32 -11.64 -11.67
C ILE A 489 -15.91 -10.27 -11.96
N LEU A 490 -16.17 -9.49 -10.91
CA LEU A 490 -16.51 -8.07 -11.06
C LEU A 490 -15.29 -7.28 -11.53
N ALA A 491 -15.40 -6.71 -12.72
CA ALA A 491 -14.33 -5.96 -13.39
C ALA A 491 -13.81 -4.78 -12.56
N THR A 492 -14.68 -4.15 -11.78
CA THR A 492 -14.35 -3.00 -10.93
C THR A 492 -13.23 -3.30 -9.93
N PHE A 493 -13.10 -4.55 -9.49
CA PHE A 493 -12.13 -4.94 -8.46
C PHE A 493 -10.96 -5.78 -9.00
N SER A 494 -10.86 -5.93 -10.32
CA SER A 494 -9.83 -6.75 -10.94
C SER A 494 -8.46 -6.07 -10.99
N GLU A 495 -7.43 -6.87 -11.26
CA GLU A 495 -6.03 -6.45 -11.37
C GLU A 495 -5.84 -5.35 -12.42
N SER A 496 -5.38 -4.18 -11.98
CA SER A 496 -5.20 -2.98 -12.81
C SER A 496 -3.99 -3.03 -13.76
N GLU A 497 -3.11 -3.99 -13.55
CA GLU A 497 -1.91 -4.13 -14.37
C GLU A 497 -2.15 -4.96 -15.65
N GLN A 498 -3.25 -5.68 -15.72
CA GLN A 498 -3.64 -6.50 -16.86
C GLN A 498 -4.09 -5.66 -18.06
N ARG A 499 -4.19 -6.32 -19.23
CA ARG A 499 -4.66 -5.71 -20.49
C ARG A 499 -6.05 -5.06 -20.35
N ALA A 500 -6.92 -5.72 -19.63
CA ALA A 500 -8.25 -5.28 -19.28
C ALA A 500 -8.68 -5.99 -18.01
N SER A 501 -9.77 -5.55 -17.42
CA SER A 501 -10.28 -6.09 -16.16
C SER A 501 -10.75 -7.54 -16.26
N THR A 502 -11.41 -7.91 -17.35
CA THR A 502 -11.88 -9.28 -17.65
C THR A 502 -11.87 -9.51 -19.17
N ASN A 503 -12.33 -10.67 -19.65
CA ASN A 503 -12.32 -11.06 -21.07
C ASN A 503 -10.91 -10.99 -21.67
N ILE A 504 -9.94 -11.59 -21.00
CA ILE A 504 -8.53 -11.52 -21.37
C ILE A 504 -7.88 -12.88 -21.50
N ILE A 505 -6.86 -12.92 -22.34
CA ILE A 505 -5.79 -13.91 -22.32
C ILE A 505 -4.46 -13.17 -22.23
N GLU A 506 -3.64 -13.50 -21.25
CA GLU A 506 -2.46 -12.70 -20.93
C GLU A 506 -1.31 -13.55 -20.41
N HIS A 507 -0.11 -13.09 -20.71
CA HIS A 507 1.16 -13.65 -20.29
C HIS A 507 1.95 -12.58 -19.54
N ARG A 508 2.68 -12.98 -18.52
CA ARG A 508 3.62 -12.13 -17.80
C ARG A 508 4.96 -12.81 -17.66
N ILE A 509 6.02 -12.11 -18.03
CA ILE A 509 7.40 -12.47 -17.65
C ILE A 509 7.89 -11.43 -16.68
N TYR A 510 8.48 -11.86 -15.59
CA TYR A 510 8.96 -10.94 -14.59
C TYR A 510 10.30 -11.34 -13.99
N ALA A 511 11.04 -10.33 -13.55
CA ALA A 511 12.27 -10.49 -12.79
C ALA A 511 12.27 -9.50 -11.62
N SER A 512 12.78 -9.92 -10.48
CA SER A 512 12.90 -9.08 -9.30
C SER A 512 14.25 -9.26 -8.65
N TRP A 513 14.84 -8.17 -8.18
CA TRP A 513 16.12 -8.15 -7.48
C TRP A 513 16.02 -7.34 -6.20
N LYS A 514 16.25 -8.00 -5.07
CA LYS A 514 16.32 -7.37 -3.74
C LYS A 514 17.69 -6.73 -3.54
N ILE A 515 17.86 -5.50 -4.02
CA ILE A 515 19.13 -4.76 -4.00
C ILE A 515 19.62 -4.56 -2.56
N ARG A 516 18.70 -4.18 -1.67
CA ARG A 516 18.94 -4.03 -0.23
C ARG A 516 17.78 -4.62 0.55
N SER A 517 17.92 -4.73 1.87
CA SER A 517 16.83 -5.23 2.74
C SER A 517 15.51 -4.48 2.55
N ASN A 518 15.58 -3.20 2.19
CA ASN A 518 14.45 -2.29 2.02
C ASN A 518 14.26 -1.79 0.58
N THR A 519 15.04 -2.28 -0.39
CA THR A 519 14.99 -1.81 -1.79
C THR A 519 14.83 -2.97 -2.74
N LEU A 520 13.79 -2.94 -3.56
CA LEU A 520 13.48 -3.91 -4.59
C LEU A 520 13.46 -3.22 -5.95
N ALA A 521 14.19 -3.76 -6.92
CA ALA A 521 14.00 -3.47 -8.33
C ALA A 521 13.21 -4.61 -8.97
N SER A 522 12.27 -4.29 -9.85
CA SER A 522 11.52 -5.29 -10.61
C SER A 522 11.27 -4.86 -12.04
N PHE A 523 11.20 -5.85 -12.89
CA PHE A 523 10.80 -5.74 -14.28
C PHE A 523 9.62 -6.66 -14.53
N ASN A 524 8.60 -6.16 -15.25
CA ASN A 524 7.47 -6.94 -15.71
C ASN A 524 7.23 -6.65 -17.19
N TRP A 525 7.03 -7.70 -17.95
CA TRP A 525 6.52 -7.65 -19.30
C TRP A 525 5.20 -8.41 -19.33
N TRP A 526 4.12 -7.66 -19.47
CA TRP A 526 2.78 -8.17 -19.69
C TRP A 526 2.50 -8.18 -21.18
N ARG A 527 1.91 -9.26 -21.67
CA ARG A 527 1.51 -9.43 -23.05
C ARG A 527 0.12 -10.03 -23.10
N GLY A 528 -0.87 -9.17 -23.31
CA GLY A 528 -2.28 -9.54 -23.24
C GLY A 528 -3.09 -9.07 -24.44
N ARG A 529 -4.20 -9.73 -24.66
CA ARG A 529 -5.23 -9.34 -25.61
C ARG A 529 -6.61 -9.72 -25.10
N THR A 530 -7.64 -9.19 -25.72
CA THR A 530 -9.02 -9.62 -25.50
C THR A 530 -9.15 -11.10 -25.81
N LEU A 531 -9.79 -11.86 -24.93
CA LEU A 531 -10.06 -13.28 -25.13
C LEU A 531 -11.10 -13.51 -26.23
N ASN A 532 -12.16 -12.73 -26.20
CA ASN A 532 -13.31 -12.85 -27.08
C ASN A 532 -13.71 -11.48 -27.63
N SER A 533 -13.34 -11.19 -28.87
CA SER A 533 -13.53 -9.87 -29.49
C SER A 533 -14.97 -9.58 -29.91
N ASN A 534 -15.82 -10.62 -29.97
CA ASN A 534 -17.26 -10.48 -30.23
C ASN A 534 -18.02 -9.87 -29.04
N LEU A 535 -17.45 -9.96 -27.84
CA LEU A 535 -18.08 -9.49 -26.63
C LEU A 535 -17.86 -7.99 -26.44
N GLU A 536 -18.78 -7.33 -25.77
CA GLU A 536 -18.58 -5.99 -25.30
C GLU A 536 -17.36 -5.94 -24.37
N ASN A 537 -16.47 -4.97 -24.60
CA ASN A 537 -15.28 -4.80 -23.81
C ASN A 537 -14.86 -3.33 -23.79
N ASN A 538 -15.11 -2.66 -22.66
CA ASN A 538 -14.75 -1.26 -22.43
C ASN A 538 -13.42 -1.15 -21.67
N ALA A 539 -12.32 -1.63 -22.26
CA ALA A 539 -11.01 -1.52 -21.65
C ALA A 539 -10.52 -0.07 -21.59
N ALA A 540 -10.21 0.42 -20.40
CA ALA A 540 -9.87 1.83 -20.16
C ALA A 540 -8.52 2.26 -20.73
N PHE A 541 -7.57 1.36 -20.92
CA PHE A 541 -6.18 1.74 -21.17
C PHE A 541 -5.75 1.70 -22.63
N VAL A 542 -6.52 1.05 -23.48
CA VAL A 542 -6.10 0.78 -24.85
C VAL A 542 -7.24 1.05 -25.78
N GLN A 543 -6.94 1.76 -26.86
CA GLN A 543 -7.91 1.94 -27.92
C GLN A 543 -8.34 0.57 -28.46
N LYS A 544 -9.63 0.34 -28.49
CA LYS A 544 -10.21 -0.88 -29.04
C LYS A 544 -9.93 -0.93 -30.53
N VAL A 545 -9.09 -1.86 -30.96
CA VAL A 545 -8.64 -1.99 -32.34
C VAL A 545 -9.21 -3.22 -33.00
N ILE A 546 -10.47 -3.49 -32.76
CA ILE A 546 -11.15 -4.56 -33.47
C ILE A 546 -11.92 -3.91 -34.60
N THR A 547 -11.44 -4.09 -35.80
CA THR A 547 -12.06 -3.55 -37.00
C THR A 547 -13.21 -4.43 -37.50
N THR A 548 -13.16 -5.73 -37.21
CA THR A 548 -14.18 -6.71 -37.59
C THR A 548 -14.53 -7.57 -36.38
N ALA A 549 -15.82 -7.77 -36.12
CA ALA A 549 -16.27 -8.66 -35.05
C ALA A 549 -15.76 -10.07 -35.28
N GLY A 550 -15.13 -10.67 -34.27
CA GLY A 550 -14.53 -12.00 -34.33
C GLY A 550 -13.02 -12.03 -34.65
N ASP A 551 -12.44 -10.94 -35.16
CA ASP A 551 -11.01 -10.86 -35.38
C ASP A 551 -10.25 -10.83 -34.04
N ALA A 552 -9.10 -11.49 -34.00
CA ALA A 552 -8.25 -11.46 -32.83
C ALA A 552 -7.62 -10.07 -32.68
N GLU A 553 -7.77 -9.46 -31.51
CA GLU A 553 -7.10 -8.22 -31.19
C GLU A 553 -5.56 -8.42 -31.18
N PRO A 554 -4.77 -7.48 -31.73
CA PRO A 554 -3.32 -7.52 -31.57
C PRO A 554 -2.92 -7.48 -30.10
N TYR A 555 -1.87 -8.20 -29.73
CA TYR A 555 -1.37 -8.19 -28.36
C TYR A 555 -0.90 -6.80 -27.93
N LEU A 556 -1.38 -6.33 -26.78
CA LEU A 556 -0.79 -5.23 -26.06
C LEU A 556 0.44 -5.74 -25.30
N ASN A 557 1.56 -5.06 -25.49
CA ASN A 557 2.75 -5.27 -24.68
C ASN A 557 2.88 -4.11 -23.69
N ARG A 558 3.02 -4.45 -22.40
CA ARG A 558 3.22 -3.48 -21.32
C ARG A 558 4.50 -3.85 -20.59
N TYR A 559 5.46 -2.94 -20.63
CA TYR A 559 6.73 -3.07 -19.91
C TYR A 559 6.73 -2.14 -18.73
N GLN A 560 7.13 -2.66 -17.57
CA GLN A 560 7.19 -1.90 -16.33
C GLN A 560 8.53 -2.14 -15.65
N PHE A 561 9.15 -1.04 -15.22
CA PHE A 561 10.37 -1.04 -14.39
C PHE A 561 10.06 -0.32 -13.10
N ASP A 562 10.15 -1.02 -11.99
CA ASP A 562 9.87 -0.50 -10.67
C ASP A 562 11.14 -0.43 -9.82
N LEU A 563 11.28 0.66 -9.09
CA LEU A 563 12.17 0.78 -7.94
C LEU A 563 11.29 1.07 -6.71
N ILE A 564 11.32 0.16 -5.75
CA ILE A 564 10.49 0.22 -4.55
C ILE A 564 11.39 0.32 -3.33
N TYR A 565 11.18 1.37 -2.54
CA TYR A 565 11.81 1.55 -1.24
C TYR A 565 10.74 1.38 -0.15
N THR A 566 11.00 0.49 0.82
CA THR A 566 10.11 0.24 1.97
C THR A 566 10.77 0.71 3.26
N PHE A 567 10.02 1.23 4.20
CA PHE A 567 10.51 1.73 5.49
C PHE A 567 9.56 1.40 6.64
#